data_1e7f1b5ae758e0af22074a8921803b04
#
_entry.id   1e7f1b5ae758e0af22074a8921803b04
#
_cell.length_a   1.000
_cell.length_b   1.000
_cell.length_c   1.000
_cell.angle_alpha   90.00
_cell.angle_beta   90.00
_cell.angle_gamma   90.00
#
_symmetry.space_group_name_H-M   'P 1'
#
loop_
_entity.id
_entity.type
_entity.pdbx_description
1 polymer ?
#
loop_
_entity_poly.entity_id
_entity_poly.type
_entity_poly.pdbx_seq_one_letter_code
_entity_poly.pdbx_strand_id
1 'polypeptide(L)'
;MKRRVVLAACLALVLVFVVRWQFPDDRSKRITANLPDSRFDYALTDFDARFRDPEGRIELLLSGPRLEHDAATRIATIQTPEFHVEPQGADWIGRADRGLLLRDADEMVLEGNVVLEHPGPDGTVTVTTERLHHHLGRRTIEAPGPVEMTRPGTFIRAGRLQIRLDDDTVEFFDHVQGELLPGRIDPDPERVRPGS
;
A
#
# COMPACT_ATOMS: atom_id res chain seq x y z
N MET A 1 39.39 47.97 -47.43
CA MET A 1 38.75 46.67 -47.18
C MET A 1 38.01 46.59 -45.83
N LYS A 2 38.49 47.20 -44.74
CA LYS A 2 37.88 47.11 -43.40
C LYS A 2 36.44 47.71 -43.30
N ARG A 3 36.11 48.79 -44.01
CA ARG A 3 34.76 49.42 -43.99
C ARG A 3 33.65 48.51 -44.57
N ARG A 4 33.98 47.70 -45.60
CA ARG A 4 32.98 46.81 -46.24
C ARG A 4 32.65 45.60 -45.34
N VAL A 5 33.64 45.13 -44.56
CA VAL A 5 33.44 44.02 -43.61
C VAL A 5 32.57 44.45 -42.41
N VAL A 6 32.77 45.68 -41.91
CA VAL A 6 31.97 46.24 -40.82
C VAL A 6 30.51 46.46 -41.26
N LEU A 7 30.31 46.94 -42.49
CA LEU A 7 28.96 47.14 -43.05
C LEU A 7 28.22 45.80 -43.23
N ALA A 8 28.92 44.75 -43.70
CA ALA A 8 28.34 43.42 -43.83
C ALA A 8 27.98 42.79 -42.47
N ALA A 9 28.83 42.97 -41.45
CA ALA A 9 28.54 42.51 -40.08
C ALA A 9 27.36 43.23 -39.44
N CYS A 10 27.23 44.56 -39.63
CA CYS A 10 26.04 45.29 -39.15
C CYS A 10 24.75 44.87 -39.85
N LEU A 11 24.83 44.61 -41.17
CA LEU A 11 23.68 44.17 -41.95
C LEU A 11 23.21 42.76 -41.51
N ALA A 12 24.15 41.85 -41.24
CA ALA A 12 23.86 40.51 -40.71
C ALA A 12 23.21 40.55 -39.32
N LEU A 13 23.70 41.45 -38.44
CA LEU A 13 23.13 41.64 -37.10
C LEU A 13 21.70 42.18 -37.15
N VAL A 14 21.44 43.16 -38.02
CA VAL A 14 20.09 43.72 -38.24
C VAL A 14 19.15 42.66 -38.81
N LEU A 15 19.64 41.85 -39.75
CA LEU A 15 18.83 40.76 -40.33
C LEU A 15 18.47 39.69 -39.30
N VAL A 16 19.40 39.31 -38.44
CA VAL A 16 19.13 38.36 -37.31
C VAL A 16 18.14 38.97 -36.34
N PHE A 17 18.25 40.26 -36.05
CA PHE A 17 17.30 40.97 -35.14
C PHE A 17 15.88 41.07 -35.74
N VAL A 18 15.76 41.35 -37.04
CA VAL A 18 14.48 41.40 -37.73
C VAL A 18 13.83 40.02 -37.84
N VAL A 19 14.62 38.98 -38.13
CA VAL A 19 14.12 37.61 -38.18
C VAL A 19 13.64 37.19 -36.78
N ARG A 20 14.33 37.55 -35.73
CA ARG A 20 13.93 37.24 -34.36
C ARG A 20 12.68 38.01 -33.92
N TRP A 21 12.42 39.16 -34.52
CA TRP A 21 11.24 39.98 -34.26
C TRP A 21 10.01 39.50 -35.06
N GLN A 22 10.21 38.92 -36.24
CA GLN A 22 9.13 38.40 -37.09
C GLN A 22 8.70 36.98 -36.71
N PHE A 23 9.53 36.24 -35.96
CA PHE A 23 9.14 35.00 -35.33
C PHE A 23 9.10 35.21 -33.81
N PRO A 24 8.01 35.77 -33.24
CA PRO A 24 7.80 35.67 -31.81
C PRO A 24 7.80 34.20 -31.48
N ASP A 25 8.61 33.86 -30.50
CA ASP A 25 8.73 32.49 -29.98
C ASP A 25 7.35 32.06 -29.46
N ASP A 26 6.57 31.43 -30.32
CA ASP A 26 5.19 30.97 -30.08
C ASP A 26 5.21 29.77 -29.10
N ARG A 27 6.30 29.62 -28.33
CA ARG A 27 6.43 28.66 -27.22
C ARG A 27 5.66 29.11 -25.97
N SER A 28 5.00 30.25 -26.00
CA SER A 28 4.17 30.72 -24.89
C SER A 28 2.68 30.71 -25.18
N LYS A 29 2.20 30.02 -26.21
CA LYS A 29 0.87 29.43 -26.14
C LYS A 29 0.96 28.31 -25.15
N ARG A 30 0.99 28.63 -23.84
CA ARG A 30 0.33 27.80 -22.87
C ARG A 30 -1.03 27.50 -23.45
N ILE A 31 -1.18 26.32 -23.99
CA ILE A 31 -2.47 25.69 -24.10
C ILE A 31 -2.94 25.66 -22.65
N THR A 32 -3.69 26.66 -22.25
CA THR A 32 -4.66 26.52 -21.19
C THR A 32 -5.77 25.68 -21.82
N ALA A 33 -5.43 24.44 -22.20
CA ALA A 33 -6.40 23.40 -22.16
C ALA A 33 -6.93 23.47 -20.73
N ASN A 34 -8.22 23.72 -20.56
CA ASN A 34 -8.95 23.30 -19.39
C ASN A 34 -8.77 21.78 -19.30
N LEU A 35 -7.59 21.36 -18.87
CA LEU A 35 -7.42 20.04 -18.28
C LEU A 35 -8.39 20.07 -17.10
N PRO A 36 -9.35 19.17 -17.05
CA PRO A 36 -10.12 18.99 -15.83
C PRO A 36 -9.09 18.95 -14.72
N ASP A 37 -9.39 19.64 -13.64
CA ASP A 37 -8.58 19.79 -12.43
C ASP A 37 -8.25 18.37 -11.93
N SER A 38 -7.32 17.71 -12.64
CA SER A 38 -6.92 16.35 -12.31
C SER A 38 -5.98 16.50 -11.13
N ARG A 39 -6.56 16.37 -9.95
CA ARG A 39 -5.85 16.31 -8.67
C ARG A 39 -4.82 15.19 -8.65
N PHE A 40 -4.86 14.29 -9.63
CA PHE A 40 -4.00 13.13 -9.75
C PHE A 40 -2.85 13.44 -10.70
N ASP A 41 -1.62 13.20 -10.26
CA ASP A 41 -0.45 13.29 -11.14
C ASP A 41 -0.21 11.96 -11.88
N TYR A 42 -0.67 10.82 -11.33
CA TYR A 42 -0.71 9.55 -12.05
C TYR A 42 -1.81 8.62 -11.52
N ALA A 43 -2.23 7.70 -12.36
CA ALA A 43 -3.09 6.58 -12.01
C ALA A 43 -2.54 5.29 -12.62
N LEU A 44 -2.66 4.19 -11.89
CA LEU A 44 -2.31 2.85 -12.34
C LEU A 44 -3.59 2.03 -12.43
N THR A 45 -3.67 1.15 -13.42
CA THR A 45 -4.77 0.21 -13.61
C THR A 45 -4.19 -1.20 -13.64
N ASP A 46 -4.83 -2.15 -12.95
CA ASP A 46 -4.41 -3.55 -12.85
C ASP A 46 -2.92 -3.64 -12.48
N PHE A 47 -2.58 -3.11 -11.30
CA PHE A 47 -1.18 -2.96 -10.89
C PHE A 47 -0.75 -4.03 -9.88
N ASP A 48 0.54 -4.34 -9.94
CA ASP A 48 1.30 -5.09 -8.94
C ASP A 48 2.48 -4.26 -8.49
N ALA A 49 2.60 -3.99 -7.19
CA ALA A 49 3.67 -3.23 -6.59
C ALA A 49 4.44 -4.07 -5.55
N ARG A 50 5.75 -3.85 -5.47
CA ARG A 50 6.63 -4.54 -4.52
C ARG A 50 7.41 -3.50 -3.74
N PHE A 51 7.21 -3.49 -2.44
CA PHE A 51 7.97 -2.66 -1.51
C PHE A 51 9.08 -3.50 -0.90
N ARG A 52 10.27 -2.91 -0.81
CA ARG A 52 11.45 -3.59 -0.27
C ARG A 52 12.02 -2.76 0.87
N ASP A 53 12.52 -3.46 1.88
CA ASP A 53 13.31 -2.85 2.93
C ASP A 53 14.71 -2.42 2.39
N PRO A 54 15.51 -1.68 3.18
CA PRO A 54 16.85 -1.27 2.79
C PRO A 54 17.80 -2.43 2.46
N GLU A 55 17.54 -3.62 3.01
CA GLU A 55 18.28 -4.85 2.77
C GLU A 55 17.84 -5.57 1.48
N GLY A 56 16.79 -5.06 0.81
CA GLY A 56 16.27 -5.56 -0.46
C GLY A 56 15.27 -6.72 -0.33
N ARG A 57 14.86 -7.10 0.87
CA ARG A 57 13.81 -8.10 1.13
C ARG A 57 12.45 -7.51 0.79
N ILE A 58 11.51 -8.35 0.36
CA ILE A 58 10.14 -7.90 0.10
C ILE A 58 9.43 -7.73 1.44
N GLU A 59 9.07 -6.49 1.75
CA GLU A 59 8.31 -6.12 2.94
C GLU A 59 6.79 -6.16 2.69
N LEU A 60 6.38 -5.74 1.49
CA LEU A 60 4.97 -5.69 1.11
C LEU A 60 4.81 -5.93 -0.39
N LEU A 61 3.94 -6.85 -0.74
CA LEU A 61 3.33 -6.96 -2.06
C LEU A 61 1.96 -6.31 -2.01
N LEU A 62 1.61 -5.53 -3.03
CA LEU A 62 0.35 -4.79 -3.08
C LEU A 62 -0.17 -4.80 -4.50
N SER A 63 -1.41 -5.22 -4.69
CA SER A 63 -2.08 -5.25 -5.98
C SER A 63 -3.49 -4.68 -5.90
N GLY A 64 -4.05 -4.36 -7.04
CA GLY A 64 -5.42 -3.88 -7.12
C GLY A 64 -5.80 -3.39 -8.51
N PRO A 65 -7.10 -3.23 -8.77
CA PRO A 65 -7.58 -2.81 -10.09
C PRO A 65 -7.26 -1.34 -10.40
N ARG A 66 -7.11 -0.49 -9.37
CA ARG A 66 -6.85 0.93 -9.57
C ARG A 66 -6.13 1.57 -8.40
N LEU A 67 -5.10 2.36 -8.70
CA LEU A 67 -4.41 3.25 -7.79
C LEU A 67 -4.42 4.67 -8.39
N GLU A 68 -4.73 5.67 -7.58
CA GLU A 68 -4.70 7.10 -7.93
C GLU A 68 -3.85 7.85 -6.91
N HIS A 69 -2.82 8.54 -7.38
CA HIS A 69 -1.96 9.38 -6.55
C HIS A 69 -2.38 10.84 -6.67
N ASP A 70 -2.62 11.48 -5.56
CA ASP A 70 -2.94 12.91 -5.47
C ASP A 70 -1.66 13.70 -5.12
N ALA A 71 -1.20 14.52 -6.06
CA ALA A 71 0.00 15.34 -5.91
C ALA A 71 -0.09 16.37 -4.77
N ALA A 72 -1.30 16.87 -4.47
CA ALA A 72 -1.47 17.89 -3.44
C ALA A 72 -1.43 17.31 -2.03
N THR A 73 -2.02 16.13 -1.83
CA THR A 73 -2.05 15.44 -0.53
C THR A 73 -0.91 14.44 -0.38
N ARG A 74 -0.26 14.04 -1.49
CA ARG A 74 0.79 13.01 -1.55
C ARG A 74 0.30 11.63 -1.08
N ILE A 75 -1.00 11.38 -1.20
CA ILE A 75 -1.64 10.13 -0.82
C ILE A 75 -1.99 9.35 -2.10
N ALA A 76 -1.64 8.08 -2.13
CA ALA A 76 -2.16 7.17 -3.13
C ALA A 76 -3.37 6.42 -2.58
N THR A 77 -4.50 6.50 -3.28
CA THR A 77 -5.73 5.76 -2.97
C THR A 77 -5.81 4.52 -3.84
N ILE A 78 -6.13 3.39 -3.25
CA ILE A 78 -6.20 2.08 -3.91
C ILE A 78 -7.62 1.54 -3.74
N GLN A 79 -8.20 1.06 -4.83
CA GLN A 79 -9.49 0.38 -4.82
C GLN A 79 -9.27 -1.11 -4.61
N THR A 80 -10.04 -1.70 -3.70
CA THR A 80 -10.03 -3.14 -3.39
C THR A 80 -8.63 -3.75 -3.38
N PRO A 81 -7.72 -3.24 -2.52
CA PRO A 81 -6.34 -3.74 -2.46
C PRO A 81 -6.31 -5.19 -1.98
N GLU A 82 -5.46 -5.98 -2.62
CA GLU A 82 -4.93 -7.23 -2.09
C GLU A 82 -3.48 -7.00 -1.69
N PHE A 83 -3.08 -7.51 -0.55
CA PHE A 83 -1.75 -7.26 0.00
C PHE A 83 -1.17 -8.49 0.69
N HIS A 84 0.16 -8.56 0.69
CA HIS A 84 0.90 -9.64 1.32
C HIS A 84 2.08 -9.02 2.06
N VAL A 85 1.99 -9.00 3.39
CA VAL A 85 3.01 -8.44 4.28
C VAL A 85 4.03 -9.51 4.60
N GLU A 86 5.30 -9.21 4.35
CA GLU A 86 6.45 -10.07 4.64
C GLU A 86 6.28 -11.52 4.17
N PRO A 87 6.12 -11.77 2.86
CA PRO A 87 5.85 -13.11 2.34
C PRO A 87 6.98 -14.13 2.60
N GLN A 88 8.13 -13.68 3.06
CA GLN A 88 9.29 -14.50 3.43
C GLN A 88 9.56 -14.52 4.95
N GLY A 89 8.65 -13.95 5.74
CA GLY A 89 8.74 -13.82 7.19
C GLY A 89 7.41 -14.10 7.86
N ALA A 90 6.76 -13.05 8.37
CA ALA A 90 5.51 -13.14 9.11
C ALA A 90 4.29 -13.62 8.29
N ASP A 91 4.36 -13.54 6.95
CA ASP A 91 3.42 -14.16 6.00
C ASP A 91 1.94 -13.81 6.23
N TRP A 92 1.63 -12.52 6.34
CA TRP A 92 0.26 -12.03 6.45
C TRP A 92 -0.32 -11.64 5.09
N ILE A 93 -1.43 -12.23 4.72
CA ILE A 93 -2.16 -11.95 3.47
C ILE A 93 -3.46 -11.26 3.80
N GLY A 94 -3.88 -10.29 2.99
CA GLY A 94 -5.15 -9.64 3.27
C GLY A 94 -5.75 -8.87 2.12
N ARG A 95 -6.95 -8.35 2.36
CA ARG A 95 -7.72 -7.52 1.45
C ARG A 95 -8.55 -6.50 2.21
N ALA A 96 -8.97 -5.44 1.51
CA ALA A 96 -9.87 -4.42 2.03
C ALA A 96 -10.71 -3.81 0.89
N ASP A 97 -11.70 -2.99 1.21
CA ASP A 97 -12.45 -2.25 0.19
C ASP A 97 -11.61 -1.09 -0.37
N ARG A 98 -10.77 -0.48 0.48
CA ARG A 98 -9.97 0.68 0.13
C ARG A 98 -8.61 0.64 0.84
N GLY A 99 -7.58 1.13 0.15
CA GLY A 99 -6.26 1.37 0.72
C GLY A 99 -5.83 2.83 0.53
N LEU A 100 -5.08 3.36 1.49
CA LEU A 100 -4.40 4.64 1.43
C LEU A 100 -2.92 4.41 1.71
N LEU A 101 -2.05 4.81 0.80
CA LEU A 101 -0.61 4.76 1.00
C LEU A 101 -0.09 6.17 1.28
N LEU A 102 0.36 6.39 2.51
CA LEU A 102 0.88 7.65 3.02
C LEU A 102 2.41 7.60 3.02
N ARG A 103 3.03 7.98 1.91
CA ARG A 103 4.50 7.87 1.75
C ARG A 103 5.28 8.64 2.80
N ASP A 104 4.80 9.82 3.20
CA ASP A 104 5.50 10.67 4.17
C ASP A 104 5.46 10.08 5.59
N ALA A 105 4.46 9.25 5.88
CA ALA A 105 4.31 8.59 7.17
C ALA A 105 4.85 7.15 7.17
N ASP A 106 5.30 6.65 6.01
CA ASP A 106 5.70 5.26 5.81
C ASP A 106 4.62 4.29 6.30
N GLU A 107 3.38 4.56 5.88
CA GLU A 107 2.18 3.94 6.42
C GLU A 107 1.20 3.56 5.30
N MET A 108 0.60 2.39 5.42
CA MET A 108 -0.56 1.96 4.65
C MET A 108 -1.77 1.85 5.57
N VAL A 109 -2.85 2.55 5.23
CA VAL A 109 -4.14 2.45 5.92
C VAL A 109 -5.11 1.67 5.03
N LEU A 110 -5.77 0.68 5.61
CA LEU A 110 -6.77 -0.15 4.95
C LEU A 110 -8.13 0.11 5.61
N GLU A 111 -9.16 0.25 4.80
CA GLU A 111 -10.50 0.62 5.25
C GLU A 111 -11.58 -0.21 4.57
N GLY A 112 -12.61 -0.56 5.33
CA GLY A 112 -13.80 -1.31 4.92
C GLY A 112 -13.53 -2.80 4.74
N ASN A 113 -14.26 -3.63 5.47
CA ASN A 113 -14.22 -5.09 5.37
C ASN A 113 -12.80 -5.68 5.33
N VAL A 114 -11.91 -5.15 6.16
CA VAL A 114 -10.51 -5.59 6.18
C VAL A 114 -10.44 -7.02 6.71
N VAL A 115 -9.86 -7.90 5.90
CA VAL A 115 -9.58 -9.29 6.28
C VAL A 115 -8.07 -9.50 6.18
N LEU A 116 -7.48 -10.04 7.24
CA LEU A 116 -6.08 -10.39 7.33
C LEU A 116 -5.96 -11.86 7.71
N GLU A 117 -5.16 -12.63 7.01
CA GLU A 117 -4.99 -14.05 7.18
C GLU A 117 -3.50 -14.39 7.36
N HIS A 118 -3.23 -15.27 8.33
CA HIS A 118 -1.91 -15.82 8.56
C HIS A 118 -1.99 -17.34 8.54
N PRO A 119 -1.43 -18.02 7.53
CA PRO A 119 -1.37 -19.46 7.46
C PRO A 119 -0.45 -20.03 8.56
N GLY A 120 -0.96 -20.94 9.35
CA GLY A 120 -0.18 -21.59 10.41
C GLY A 120 -0.30 -23.12 10.37
N PRO A 121 0.56 -23.84 11.08
CA PRO A 121 0.55 -25.31 11.10
C PRO A 121 -0.75 -25.89 11.68
N ASP A 122 -1.39 -25.17 12.60
CA ASP A 122 -2.65 -25.57 13.26
C ASP A 122 -3.89 -24.98 12.56
N GLY A 123 -3.73 -24.41 11.39
CA GLY A 123 -4.76 -23.75 10.59
C GLY A 123 -4.56 -22.26 10.46
N THR A 124 -5.38 -21.63 9.63
CA THR A 124 -5.29 -20.20 9.36
C THR A 124 -5.84 -19.37 10.51
N VAL A 125 -5.10 -18.37 10.93
CA VAL A 125 -5.60 -17.27 11.76
C VAL A 125 -6.22 -16.25 10.84
N THR A 126 -7.47 -15.87 11.08
CA THR A 126 -8.17 -14.82 10.33
C THR A 126 -8.52 -13.68 11.28
N VAL A 127 -8.17 -12.47 10.90
CA VAL A 127 -8.51 -11.22 11.61
C VAL A 127 -9.42 -10.39 10.72
N THR A 128 -10.53 -9.89 11.27
CA THR A 128 -11.45 -8.99 10.59
C THR A 128 -11.63 -7.69 11.37
N THR A 129 -11.63 -6.57 10.66
CA THR A 129 -11.83 -5.23 11.23
C THR A 129 -12.30 -4.25 10.16
N GLU A 130 -12.77 -3.07 10.56
CA GLU A 130 -13.13 -1.99 9.63
C GLU A 130 -11.95 -1.11 9.22
N ARG A 131 -10.88 -1.10 10.02
CA ARG A 131 -9.69 -0.29 9.76
C ARG A 131 -8.43 -0.95 10.27
N LEU A 132 -7.36 -0.86 9.47
CA LEU A 132 -6.06 -1.40 9.81
C LEU A 132 -4.97 -0.44 9.34
N HIS A 133 -3.96 -0.25 10.15
CA HIS A 133 -2.76 0.53 9.88
C HIS A 133 -1.55 -0.40 9.80
N HIS A 134 -0.83 -0.39 8.71
CA HIS A 134 0.47 -1.05 8.58
C HIS A 134 1.57 0.01 8.52
N HIS A 135 2.38 0.06 9.56
CA HIS A 135 3.55 0.94 9.66
C HIS A 135 4.77 0.18 9.16
N LEU A 136 5.19 0.45 7.91
CA LEU A 136 6.26 -0.29 7.25
C LEU A 136 7.57 -0.19 8.04
N GLY A 137 8.10 0.99 8.26
CA GLY A 137 9.38 1.18 8.96
C GLY A 137 9.40 0.69 10.41
N ARG A 138 8.24 0.62 11.08
CA ARG A 138 8.12 0.09 12.45
C ARG A 138 7.80 -1.40 12.51
N ARG A 139 7.51 -2.00 11.37
CA ARG A 139 7.11 -3.40 11.23
C ARG A 139 5.97 -3.79 12.17
N THR A 140 4.94 -2.94 12.24
CA THR A 140 3.76 -3.16 13.08
C THR A 140 2.47 -3.03 12.28
N ILE A 141 1.49 -3.86 12.62
CA ILE A 141 0.12 -3.77 12.12
C ILE A 141 -0.79 -3.45 13.30
N GLU A 142 -1.65 -2.46 13.16
CA GLU A 142 -2.56 -2.01 14.21
C GLU A 142 -3.99 -1.92 13.69
N ALA A 143 -4.95 -2.49 14.45
CA ALA A 143 -6.37 -2.23 14.26
C ALA A 143 -6.85 -1.36 15.43
N PRO A 144 -7.15 -0.06 15.20
CA PRO A 144 -7.50 0.87 16.27
C PRO A 144 -8.96 0.77 16.73
N GLY A 145 -9.77 -0.06 16.05
CA GLY A 145 -11.20 -0.28 16.31
C GLY A 145 -11.50 -1.74 16.63
N PRO A 146 -12.79 -2.08 16.73
CA PRO A 146 -13.21 -3.44 17.00
C PRO A 146 -12.60 -4.44 16.03
N VAL A 147 -12.14 -5.56 16.59
CA VAL A 147 -11.49 -6.63 15.85
C VAL A 147 -12.04 -7.98 16.31
N GLU A 148 -12.20 -8.87 15.34
CA GLU A 148 -12.50 -10.28 15.58
C GLU A 148 -11.36 -11.13 15.02
N MET A 149 -10.86 -12.07 15.81
CA MET A 149 -9.87 -13.06 15.40
C MET A 149 -10.46 -14.46 15.53
N THR A 150 -10.31 -15.24 14.48
CA THR A 150 -10.73 -16.63 14.43
C THR A 150 -9.57 -17.52 14.04
N ARG A 151 -9.41 -18.64 14.73
CA ARG A 151 -8.58 -19.77 14.33
C ARG A 151 -9.28 -21.08 14.73
N PRO A 152 -8.88 -22.25 14.23
CA PRO A 152 -9.51 -23.51 14.65
C PRO A 152 -9.60 -23.65 16.16
N GLY A 153 -10.81 -23.77 16.69
CA GLY A 153 -11.07 -23.93 18.13
C GLY A 153 -10.92 -22.65 18.99
N THR A 154 -10.68 -21.50 18.41
CA THR A 154 -10.53 -20.24 19.16
C THR A 154 -11.20 -19.09 18.44
N PHE A 155 -11.95 -18.30 19.18
CA PHE A 155 -12.51 -17.02 18.74
C PHE A 155 -12.17 -15.95 19.76
N ILE A 156 -11.69 -14.78 19.30
CA ILE A 156 -11.36 -13.62 20.15
C ILE A 156 -12.03 -12.38 19.55
N ARG A 157 -12.64 -11.59 20.41
CA ARG A 157 -13.14 -10.25 20.08
C ARG A 157 -12.48 -9.25 21.02
N ALA A 158 -12.01 -8.12 20.47
CA ALA A 158 -11.36 -7.07 21.23
C ALA A 158 -11.70 -5.68 20.66
N GLY A 159 -11.43 -4.63 21.41
CA GLY A 159 -11.59 -3.26 20.94
C GLY A 159 -10.42 -2.78 20.10
N ARG A 160 -9.26 -3.43 20.21
CA ARG A 160 -8.05 -3.06 19.46
C ARG A 160 -7.09 -4.24 19.36
N LEU A 161 -6.28 -4.25 18.29
CA LEU A 161 -5.24 -5.24 18.02
C LEU A 161 -3.93 -4.54 17.67
N GLN A 162 -2.80 -5.14 18.08
CA GLN A 162 -1.47 -4.84 17.57
C GLN A 162 -0.74 -6.13 17.24
N ILE A 163 -0.10 -6.17 16.06
CA ILE A 163 0.80 -7.24 15.63
C ILE A 163 2.19 -6.64 15.47
N ARG A 164 3.18 -7.24 16.09
CA ARG A 164 4.59 -6.95 15.85
C ARG A 164 5.18 -8.03 14.96
N LEU A 165 5.67 -7.62 13.78
CA LEU A 165 6.19 -8.55 12.78
C LEU A 165 7.61 -9.04 13.11
N ASP A 166 8.32 -8.37 14.03
CA ASP A 166 9.67 -8.74 14.42
C ASP A 166 9.74 -10.01 15.28
N ASP A 167 8.72 -10.26 16.08
CA ASP A 167 8.66 -11.35 17.05
C ASP A 167 7.36 -12.18 16.95
N ASP A 168 6.60 -12.00 15.85
CA ASP A 168 5.32 -12.68 15.60
C ASP A 168 4.32 -12.56 16.76
N THR A 169 4.37 -11.43 17.48
CA THR A 169 3.53 -11.22 18.65
C THR A 169 2.23 -10.55 18.27
N VAL A 170 1.11 -11.10 18.74
CA VAL A 170 -0.24 -10.55 18.58
C VAL A 170 -0.78 -10.16 19.93
N GLU A 171 -1.10 -8.88 20.13
CA GLU A 171 -1.64 -8.33 21.38
C GLU A 171 -3.04 -7.77 21.17
N PHE A 172 -3.94 -8.10 22.08
CA PHE A 172 -5.33 -7.62 22.07
C PHE A 172 -5.56 -6.71 23.24
N PHE A 173 -6.32 -5.62 23.03
CA PHE A 173 -6.60 -4.61 24.02
C PHE A 173 -8.10 -4.27 24.03
N ASP A 174 -8.56 -3.65 25.13
CA ASP A 174 -9.87 -3.06 25.27
C ASP A 174 -11.02 -4.10 25.15
N HIS A 175 -11.52 -4.54 26.30
CA HIS A 175 -12.68 -5.46 26.43
C HIS A 175 -12.49 -6.79 25.70
N VAL A 176 -11.34 -7.43 25.90
CA VAL A 176 -11.04 -8.72 25.26
C VAL A 176 -11.97 -9.82 25.77
N GLN A 177 -12.64 -10.49 24.83
CA GLN A 177 -13.49 -11.65 25.05
C GLN A 177 -13.00 -12.79 24.17
N GLY A 178 -12.92 -14.00 24.71
CA GLY A 178 -12.47 -15.17 23.96
C GLY A 178 -13.28 -16.41 24.29
N GLU A 179 -13.52 -17.22 23.28
CA GLU A 179 -14.07 -18.56 23.40
C GLU A 179 -13.06 -19.58 22.92
N LEU A 180 -12.76 -20.57 23.77
CA LEU A 180 -11.98 -21.74 23.40
C LEU A 180 -12.93 -22.92 23.27
N LEU A 181 -13.07 -23.43 22.05
CA LEU A 181 -13.75 -24.69 21.83
C LEU A 181 -12.74 -25.80 22.11
N PRO A 182 -13.00 -26.72 23.07
CA PRO A 182 -12.11 -27.83 23.30
C PRO A 182 -11.99 -28.62 22.01
N GLY A 183 -10.75 -28.82 21.54
CA GLY A 183 -10.48 -29.61 20.35
C GLY A 183 -11.17 -30.94 20.50
N ARG A 184 -11.83 -31.41 19.45
CA ARG A 184 -12.41 -32.75 19.37
C ARG A 184 -11.22 -33.70 19.57
N ILE A 185 -11.08 -34.26 20.78
CA ILE A 185 -10.19 -35.38 21.00
C ILE A 185 -10.85 -36.50 20.20
N ASP A 186 -10.33 -36.77 19.00
CA ASP A 186 -10.68 -37.98 18.27
C ASP A 186 -10.27 -39.13 19.19
N PRO A 187 -11.21 -39.91 19.75
CA PRO A 187 -10.82 -41.04 20.56
C PRO A 187 -10.11 -42.03 19.62
N ASP A 188 -8.82 -42.16 19.79
CA ASP A 188 -7.96 -43.15 19.09
C ASP A 188 -8.69 -44.49 19.11
N PRO A 189 -9.21 -45.02 17.99
CA PRO A 189 -9.96 -46.27 17.97
C PRO A 189 -9.07 -47.51 18.22
N GLU A 190 -7.76 -47.35 18.36
CA GLU A 190 -6.84 -48.47 18.55
C GLU A 190 -6.57 -48.84 20.02
N ARG A 191 -7.08 -48.12 21.02
CA ARG A 191 -6.84 -48.46 22.44
C ARG A 191 -7.90 -49.35 23.07
N VAL A 192 -8.83 -49.88 22.32
CA VAL A 192 -9.78 -50.90 22.85
C VAL A 192 -9.47 -52.24 22.22
N ARG A 193 -8.32 -52.85 22.59
CA ARG A 193 -8.16 -54.31 22.56
C ARG A 193 -8.14 -54.81 24.00
N PRO A 194 -9.21 -55.45 24.50
CA PRO A 194 -9.13 -56.21 25.72
C PRO A 194 -8.25 -57.43 25.45
N GLY A 195 -7.19 -57.55 26.20
CA GLY A 195 -6.36 -58.79 26.21
C GLY A 195 -7.18 -60.01 26.63
N SER A 196 -7.07 -61.03 25.84
CA SER A 196 -7.41 -62.40 26.18
C SER A 196 -6.19 -63.14 26.71
#